data_ef4a76afe497065ab3bdccea6ff0fad2
#
_entry.id   ef4a76afe497065ab3bdccea6ff0fad2
#
_cell.length_a   1.000
_cell.length_b   1.000
_cell.length_c   1.000
_cell.angle_alpha   90.00
_cell.angle_beta   90.00
_cell.angle_gamma   90.00
#
_symmetry.space_group_name_H-M   'P 1'
#
loop_
_entity.id
_entity.type
_entity.pdbx_description
1 polymer ?
#
loop_
_entity_poly.entity_id
_entity_poly.type
_entity_poly.pdbx_seq_one_letter_code
_entity_poly.pdbx_strand_id
1 'polypeptide(L)'
;MKQPFRHLRRRRFLIWILALLLIAAFGSAIGGIFWSVRMKTDYRVELAPDGDEVFLAEVSRLPLQVFRPGEPAALTLPAGEEYSGTLRAFSPGPERVELRLEFPGLPPEPVAGRVAIRSQRLLAAFIFTQAETR
;
A
#
# COMPACT_ATOMS: atom_id res chain seq x y z
N MET A 1 2.27 61.56 -12.07
CA MET A 1 1.14 60.63 -12.06
C MET A 1 1.39 59.34 -12.83
N LYS A 2 2.53 58.78 -12.75
CA LYS A 2 2.85 57.56 -13.49
C LYS A 2 2.86 56.30 -12.62
N GLN A 3 2.36 56.37 -11.37
CA GLN A 3 2.58 55.28 -10.42
C GLN A 3 1.39 54.43 -9.99
N PRO A 4 0.13 54.75 -10.24
CA PRO A 4 -0.98 53.84 -9.83
C PRO A 4 -0.96 52.50 -10.56
N PHE A 5 -0.43 52.42 -11.76
CA PHE A 5 -0.33 51.17 -12.52
C PHE A 5 0.79 50.26 -12.03
N ARG A 6 1.89 50.80 -11.50
CA ARG A 6 2.96 50.01 -10.92
C ARG A 6 2.54 49.33 -9.62
N HIS A 7 1.74 49.97 -8.80
CA HIS A 7 1.19 49.38 -7.56
C HIS A 7 0.20 48.26 -7.87
N LEU A 8 -0.64 48.43 -8.87
CA LEU A 8 -1.58 47.39 -9.32
C LEU A 8 -0.86 46.17 -9.91
N ARG A 9 0.21 46.38 -10.67
CA ARG A 9 1.04 45.31 -11.18
C ARG A 9 1.75 44.54 -10.07
N ARG A 10 2.28 45.21 -9.07
CA ARG A 10 2.90 44.56 -7.89
C ARG A 10 1.89 43.76 -7.10
N ARG A 11 0.70 44.29 -6.86
CA ARG A 11 -0.36 43.55 -6.18
C ARG A 11 -0.77 42.32 -6.94
N ARG A 12 -0.99 42.42 -8.24
CA ARG A 12 -1.31 41.26 -9.09
C ARG A 12 -0.18 40.25 -9.08
N PHE A 13 1.03 40.66 -9.18
CA PHE A 13 2.20 39.80 -9.13
C PHE A 13 2.30 39.07 -7.78
N LEU A 14 2.11 39.76 -6.66
CA LEU A 14 2.09 39.15 -5.35
C LEU A 14 0.95 38.16 -5.15
N ILE A 15 -0.25 38.47 -5.65
CA ILE A 15 -1.41 37.57 -5.61
C ILE A 15 -1.13 36.31 -6.44
N TRP A 16 -0.52 36.43 -7.59
CA TRP A 16 -0.15 35.29 -8.44
C TRP A 16 0.91 34.42 -7.77
N ILE A 17 1.93 35.01 -7.14
CA ILE A 17 2.94 34.26 -6.38
C ILE A 17 2.32 33.54 -5.21
N LEU A 18 1.44 34.21 -4.44
CA LEU A 18 0.70 33.59 -3.33
C LEU A 18 -0.16 32.43 -3.80
N ALA A 19 -0.89 32.60 -4.91
CA ALA A 19 -1.71 31.54 -5.49
C ALA A 19 -0.85 30.34 -5.93
N LEU A 20 0.27 30.58 -6.57
CA LEU A 20 1.21 29.51 -6.97
C LEU A 20 1.80 28.78 -5.76
N LEU A 21 2.18 29.51 -4.71
CA LEU A 21 2.69 28.92 -3.48
C LEU A 21 1.61 28.05 -2.78
N LEU A 22 0.38 28.54 -2.74
CA LEU A 22 -0.75 27.77 -2.19
C LEU A 22 -1.01 26.50 -2.98
N ILE A 23 -1.04 26.59 -4.30
CA ILE A 23 -1.22 25.42 -5.19
C ILE A 23 -0.09 24.42 -5.00
N ALA A 24 1.17 24.88 -4.91
CA ALA A 24 2.32 24.03 -4.66
C ALA A 24 2.25 23.36 -3.28
N ALA A 25 1.85 24.10 -2.24
CA ALA A 25 1.68 23.55 -0.90
C ALA A 25 0.57 22.49 -0.85
N PHE A 26 -0.59 22.76 -1.44
CA PHE A 26 -1.68 21.78 -1.53
C PHE A 26 -1.28 20.57 -2.36
N GLY A 27 -0.64 20.75 -3.49
CA GLY A 27 -0.16 19.66 -4.33
C GLY A 27 0.84 18.78 -3.61
N SER A 28 1.78 19.36 -2.86
CA SER A 28 2.75 18.63 -2.06
C SER A 28 2.09 17.86 -0.92
N ALA A 29 1.12 18.45 -0.23
CA ALA A 29 0.37 17.79 0.84
C ALA A 29 -0.44 16.60 0.30
N ILE A 30 -1.17 16.78 -0.78
CA ILE A 30 -1.95 15.72 -1.44
C ILE A 30 -1.02 14.61 -1.95
N GLY A 31 0.06 14.97 -2.62
CA GLY A 31 1.07 14.01 -3.09
C GLY A 31 1.70 13.24 -1.94
N GLY A 32 2.04 13.90 -0.83
CA GLY A 32 2.55 13.26 0.36
C GLY A 32 1.57 12.28 0.98
N ILE A 33 0.29 12.63 1.05
CA ILE A 33 -0.78 11.74 1.52
C ILE A 33 -0.90 10.53 0.59
N PHE A 34 -0.95 10.74 -0.73
CA PHE A 34 -0.99 9.65 -1.71
C PHE A 34 0.19 8.68 -1.59
N TRP A 35 1.40 9.21 -1.35
CA TRP A 35 2.59 8.37 -1.17
C TRP A 35 2.67 7.70 0.19
N SER A 36 2.05 8.25 1.22
CA SER A 36 2.08 7.70 2.58
C SER A 36 0.94 6.74 2.89
N VAL A 37 -0.18 6.83 2.17
CA VAL A 37 -1.32 5.95 2.38
C VAL A 37 -0.99 4.53 1.94
N ARG A 38 -1.01 3.62 2.91
CA ARG A 38 -0.80 2.20 2.71
C ARG A 38 -2.15 1.50 2.71
N MET A 39 -2.42 0.71 1.71
CA MET A 39 -3.66 -0.03 1.62
C MET A 39 -3.46 -1.48 2.01
N LYS A 40 -4.41 -2.03 2.75
CA LYS A 40 -4.49 -3.46 3.01
C LYS A 40 -4.95 -4.14 1.74
N THR A 41 -4.21 -5.14 1.31
CA THR A 41 -4.57 -5.94 0.15
C THR A 41 -4.95 -7.33 0.60
N ASP A 42 -6.11 -7.80 0.15
CA ASP A 42 -6.58 -9.16 0.41
C ASP A 42 -6.06 -10.10 -0.68
N TYR A 43 -5.42 -11.17 -0.25
CA TYR A 43 -4.92 -12.20 -1.14
C TYR A 43 -5.65 -13.51 -0.88
N ARG A 44 -6.11 -14.16 -1.93
CA ARG A 44 -6.55 -15.55 -1.84
C ARG A 44 -5.31 -16.43 -1.93
N VAL A 45 -5.05 -17.16 -0.87
CA VAL A 45 -3.86 -17.98 -0.75
C VAL A 45 -4.18 -19.37 -0.22
N GLU A 46 -3.35 -20.33 -0.63
CA GLU A 46 -3.28 -21.62 0.00
C GLU A 46 -2.06 -21.63 0.93
N LEU A 47 -2.32 -21.85 2.20
CA LEU A 47 -1.28 -21.92 3.20
C LEU A 47 -0.79 -23.36 3.34
N ALA A 48 0.50 -23.57 3.14
CA ALA A 48 1.16 -24.83 3.38
C ALA A 48 1.94 -24.76 4.70
N PRO A 49 1.77 -25.71 5.64
CA PRO A 49 2.50 -25.68 6.89
C PRO A 49 4.00 -25.93 6.67
N ASP A 50 4.84 -25.09 7.29
CA ASP A 50 6.30 -25.14 7.18
C ASP A 50 6.97 -25.13 8.57
N GLY A 51 6.32 -25.66 9.55
CA GLY A 51 6.80 -25.71 10.93
C GLY A 51 5.72 -25.40 11.94
N ASP A 52 6.13 -25.14 13.19
CA ASP A 52 5.19 -24.77 14.24
C ASP A 52 4.63 -23.37 13.98
N GLU A 53 3.34 -23.30 13.67
CA GLU A 53 2.61 -22.05 13.45
C GLU A 53 3.09 -21.20 12.27
N VAL A 54 4.04 -21.69 11.47
CA VAL A 54 4.56 -21.02 10.27
C VAL A 54 3.97 -21.64 9.02
N PHE A 55 3.50 -20.79 8.13
CA PHE A 55 2.87 -21.20 6.87
C PHE A 55 3.52 -20.50 5.69
N LEU A 56 3.62 -21.23 4.58
CA LEU A 56 4.09 -20.67 3.32
C LEU A 56 2.88 -20.34 2.43
N ALA A 57 2.91 -19.18 1.84
CA ALA A 57 1.91 -18.73 0.89
C ALA A 57 2.57 -18.10 -0.32
N GLU A 58 2.01 -18.33 -1.51
CA GLU A 58 2.45 -17.66 -2.72
C GLU A 58 1.39 -16.66 -3.18
N VAL A 59 1.81 -15.43 -3.43
CA VAL A 59 0.94 -14.38 -3.95
C VAL A 59 1.50 -13.84 -5.26
N SER A 60 0.61 -13.35 -6.11
CA SER A 60 1.00 -12.74 -7.37
C SER A 60 1.81 -11.48 -7.14
N ARG A 61 2.87 -11.30 -7.91
CA ARG A 61 3.67 -10.09 -7.86
C ARG A 61 2.93 -8.94 -8.53
N LEU A 62 2.64 -7.91 -7.76
CA LEU A 62 1.99 -6.70 -8.23
C LEU A 62 3.00 -5.54 -8.32
N PRO A 63 2.79 -4.56 -9.22
CA PRO A 63 3.66 -3.40 -9.27
C PRO A 63 3.67 -2.64 -7.96
N LEU A 64 4.85 -2.17 -7.55
CA LEU A 64 5.07 -1.41 -6.31
C LEU A 64 4.59 -2.11 -5.03
N GLN A 65 4.52 -3.43 -5.06
CA GLN A 65 4.21 -4.24 -3.89
C GLN A 65 5.46 -4.39 -3.03
N VAL A 66 5.38 -3.93 -1.80
CA VAL A 66 6.47 -4.03 -0.84
C VAL A 66 5.95 -4.67 0.43
N PHE A 67 6.60 -5.74 0.85
CA PHE A 67 6.33 -6.40 2.12
C PHE A 67 7.42 -6.08 3.13
N ARG A 68 7.04 -5.91 4.39
CA ARG A 68 7.99 -5.74 5.49
C ARG A 68 7.84 -6.87 6.49
N PRO A 69 8.94 -7.50 6.94
CA PRO A 69 8.87 -8.45 8.04
C PRO A 69 8.29 -7.80 9.29
N GLY A 70 7.43 -8.52 10.01
CA GLY A 70 6.75 -8.01 11.19
C GLY A 70 5.42 -7.32 10.94
N GLU A 71 4.99 -7.16 9.68
CA GLU A 71 3.68 -6.61 9.37
C GLU A 71 2.55 -7.54 9.84
N PRO A 72 1.48 -6.99 10.45
CA PRO A 72 0.36 -7.82 10.86
C PRO A 72 -0.38 -8.39 9.66
N ALA A 73 -0.74 -9.67 9.76
CA ALA A 73 -1.52 -10.38 8.76
C ALA A 73 -2.80 -10.92 9.41
N ALA A 74 -3.91 -10.85 8.70
CA ALA A 74 -5.17 -11.40 9.15
C ALA A 74 -5.63 -12.48 8.17
N LEU A 75 -5.89 -13.66 8.67
CA LEU A 75 -6.42 -14.79 7.88
C LEU A 75 -7.90 -14.93 8.13
N THR A 76 -8.69 -14.93 7.06
CA THR A 76 -10.12 -15.22 7.11
C THR A 76 -10.39 -16.52 6.38
N LEU A 77 -10.91 -17.50 7.09
CA LEU A 77 -11.28 -18.79 6.53
C LEU A 77 -12.64 -18.72 5.84
N PRO A 78 -12.95 -19.63 4.90
CA PRO A 78 -14.26 -19.68 4.24
C PRO A 78 -15.43 -19.88 5.20
N ALA A 79 -15.19 -20.50 6.36
CA ALA A 79 -16.19 -20.67 7.42
C ALA A 79 -16.43 -19.39 8.25
N GLY A 80 -15.68 -18.33 8.03
CA GLY A 80 -15.79 -17.07 8.78
C GLY A 80 -14.86 -16.93 9.96
N GLU A 81 -14.05 -17.93 10.26
CA GLU A 81 -13.06 -17.85 11.32
C GLU A 81 -11.92 -16.91 10.93
N GLU A 82 -11.49 -16.08 11.88
CA GLU A 82 -10.41 -15.13 11.69
C GLU A 82 -9.23 -15.45 12.60
N TYR A 83 -8.03 -15.44 12.03
CA TYR A 83 -6.78 -15.61 12.76
C TYR A 83 -5.89 -14.39 12.52
N SER A 84 -5.28 -13.93 13.58
CA SER A 84 -4.30 -12.84 13.52
C SER A 84 -2.89 -13.42 13.55
N GLY A 85 -2.04 -12.94 12.68
CA GLY A 85 -0.67 -13.37 12.59
C GLY A 85 0.25 -12.25 12.14
N THR A 86 1.48 -12.62 11.83
CA THR A 86 2.50 -11.69 11.35
C THR A 86 3.23 -12.26 10.15
N LEU A 87 3.68 -11.38 9.27
CA LEU A 87 4.55 -11.74 8.16
C LEU A 87 5.99 -11.85 8.71
N ARG A 88 6.60 -13.03 8.63
CA ARG A 88 7.97 -13.24 9.09
C ARG A 88 9.02 -12.93 8.05
N ALA A 89 8.82 -13.39 6.84
CA ALA A 89 9.78 -13.21 5.76
C ALA A 89 9.08 -13.28 4.42
N PHE A 90 9.73 -12.79 3.41
CA PHE A 90 9.25 -12.90 2.02
C PHE A 90 10.43 -13.10 1.08
N SER A 91 10.18 -13.85 0.01
CA SER A 91 11.14 -14.07 -1.08
C SER A 91 10.51 -13.63 -2.39
N PRO A 92 10.98 -12.53 -2.99
CA PRO A 92 10.44 -12.10 -4.27
C PRO A 92 10.90 -13.01 -5.40
N GLY A 93 9.93 -13.54 -6.15
CA GLY A 93 10.16 -14.30 -7.38
C GLY A 93 9.85 -13.47 -8.62
N PRO A 94 10.09 -14.01 -9.83
CA PRO A 94 9.83 -13.27 -11.07
C PRO A 94 8.35 -12.97 -11.33
N GLU A 95 7.45 -13.89 -10.95
CA GLU A 95 6.00 -13.74 -11.17
C GLU A 95 5.19 -13.80 -9.87
N ARG A 96 5.72 -14.46 -8.85
CA ARG A 96 5.07 -14.67 -7.56
C ARG A 96 6.02 -14.33 -6.43
N VAL A 97 5.45 -13.96 -5.31
CA VAL A 97 6.19 -13.69 -4.07
C VAL A 97 5.82 -14.78 -3.07
N GLU A 98 6.82 -15.43 -2.50
CA GLU A 98 6.65 -16.40 -1.43
C GLU A 98 6.65 -15.67 -0.09
N LEU A 99 5.61 -15.91 0.72
CA LEU A 99 5.44 -15.30 2.02
C LEU A 99 5.54 -16.36 3.10
N ARG A 100 6.26 -16.06 4.16
CA ARG A 100 6.24 -16.82 5.41
C ARG A 100 5.40 -16.07 6.42
N LEU A 101 4.30 -16.71 6.80
CA LEU A 101 3.34 -16.15 7.73
C LEU A 101 3.29 -16.98 9.00
N GLU A 102 3.21 -16.32 10.14
CA GLU A 102 3.04 -16.96 11.43
C GLU A 102 1.62 -16.69 11.92
N PHE A 103 0.85 -17.75 12.17
CA PHE A 103 -0.49 -17.68 12.72
C PHE A 103 -0.56 -18.51 13.99
N PRO A 104 -0.45 -17.89 15.19
CA PRO A 104 -0.59 -18.61 16.45
C PRO A 104 -1.99 -19.21 16.60
N GLY A 105 -2.05 -20.47 17.01
CA GLY A 105 -3.30 -21.18 17.21
C GLY A 105 -3.90 -21.84 15.98
N LEU A 106 -3.34 -21.62 14.80
CA LEU A 106 -3.78 -22.31 13.58
C LEU A 106 -3.18 -23.72 13.54
N PRO A 107 -4.01 -24.78 13.33
CA PRO A 107 -3.47 -26.14 13.22
C PRO A 107 -2.52 -26.28 12.02
N PRO A 108 -1.47 -27.13 12.10
CA PRO A 108 -0.52 -27.31 11.01
C PRO A 108 -1.10 -28.17 9.88
N GLU A 109 -2.10 -27.65 9.23
CA GLU A 109 -2.79 -28.28 8.10
C GLU A 109 -2.80 -27.32 6.90
N PRO A 110 -2.83 -27.84 5.66
CA PRO A 110 -3.02 -26.97 4.50
C PRO A 110 -4.40 -26.30 4.56
N VAL A 111 -4.40 -24.98 4.50
CA VAL A 111 -5.62 -24.17 4.63
C VAL A 111 -5.69 -23.18 3.49
N ALA A 112 -6.84 -23.12 2.82
CA ALA A 112 -7.14 -22.08 1.85
C ALA A 112 -7.96 -20.99 2.51
N GLY A 113 -7.59 -19.73 2.28
CA GLY A 113 -8.29 -18.60 2.87
C GLY A 113 -7.88 -17.28 2.25
N ARG A 114 -8.40 -16.19 2.83
CA ARG A 114 -8.01 -14.84 2.46
C ARG A 114 -7.09 -14.28 3.51
N VAL A 115 -5.93 -13.83 3.07
CA VAL A 115 -4.97 -13.15 3.94
C VAL A 115 -4.95 -11.68 3.60
N ALA A 116 -5.27 -10.86 4.58
CA ALA A 116 -5.13 -9.41 4.48
C ALA A 116 -3.78 -9.01 5.06
N ILE A 117 -2.89 -8.54 4.23
CA ILE A 117 -1.59 -8.04 4.62
C ILE A 117 -1.52 -6.57 4.27
N ARG A 118 -0.97 -5.77 5.16
CA ARG A 118 -0.68 -4.38 4.87
C ARG A 118 0.52 -4.32 3.92
N SER A 119 0.29 -4.64 2.66
CA SER A 119 1.30 -4.37 1.66
C SER A 119 1.49 -2.87 1.55
N GLN A 120 2.72 -2.44 1.39
CA GLN A 120 2.99 -1.02 1.16
C GLN A 120 2.67 -0.61 -0.27
N ARG A 121 1.54 -1.08 -0.76
CA ARG A 121 1.07 -0.62 -2.04
C ARG A 121 0.52 0.78 -1.86
N LEU A 122 1.26 1.76 -2.34
CA LEU A 122 0.86 3.14 -2.32
C LEU A 122 -0.42 3.32 -3.14
N LEU A 123 -1.29 4.22 -2.72
CA LEU A 123 -2.48 4.55 -3.48
C LEU A 123 -2.15 4.94 -4.92
N ALA A 124 -1.00 5.59 -5.14
CA ALA A 124 -0.48 5.91 -6.45
C ALA A 124 -0.28 4.68 -7.35
N ALA A 125 0.08 3.52 -6.79
CA ALA A 125 0.25 2.29 -7.56
C ALA A 125 -1.06 1.79 -8.17
N PHE A 126 -2.18 1.98 -7.49
CA PHE A 126 -3.50 1.64 -8.03
C PHE A 126 -3.86 2.49 -9.25
N ILE A 127 -3.53 3.77 -9.20
CA ILE A 127 -3.79 4.69 -10.30
C ILE A 127 -2.94 4.31 -11.52
N PHE A 128 -1.65 4.02 -11.33
CA PHE A 128 -0.75 3.58 -12.39
C PHE A 128 -1.17 2.23 -12.99
N THR A 129 -1.61 1.29 -12.16
CA THR A 129 -2.09 -0.02 -12.64
C THR A 129 -3.35 0.13 -13.48
N GLN A 130 -4.27 1.01 -13.11
CA GLN A 130 -5.46 1.29 -13.92
C GLN A 130 -5.12 2.01 -15.24
N ALA A 131 -4.11 2.86 -15.26
CA ALA A 131 -3.66 3.51 -16.47
C ALA A 131 -3.01 2.54 -17.48
N GLU A 132 -2.31 1.51 -17.00
CA GLU A 132 -1.72 0.47 -17.85
C GLU A 132 -2.75 -0.49 -18.45
N THR A 133 -3.89 -0.69 -17.79
CA THR A 133 -4.96 -1.55 -18.29
C THR A 133 -5.91 -0.87 -19.26
N ARG A 134 -5.78 0.40 -19.48
CA ARG A 134 -6.50 1.17 -20.49
C ARG A 134 -5.66 1.36 -21.74
#